data_05aceadad15e2b5ec0315aa9db2dc088
#
_entry.id   05aceadad15e2b5ec0315aa9db2dc088
#
_cell.length_a   1.000
_cell.length_b   1.000
_cell.length_c   1.000
_cell.angle_alpha   90.00
_cell.angle_beta   90.00
_cell.angle_gamma   90.00
#
_symmetry.space_group_name_H-M   'P 1'
#
loop_
_entity.id
_entity.type
_entity.pdbx_description
1 polymer ?
#
loop_
_entity_poly.entity_id
_entity_poly.type
_entity_poly.pdbx_seq_one_letter_code
_entity_poly.pdbx_strand_id
1 'polypeptide(L)'
;MTTGNDTARTTVVVVTWRGREHVTACLDAVAAQTRAHRILVVDNASDDGTAALLAAHPARPHVLRLPANAGYAGGLAAALPGVTTEFTAWLNDDTVPRADWLALLEDALDAEPGAAAASARLETAAGETISLGVGLTADGHGADLTGTDAVFGFCGGAALVRTADLAAAGGVPAGFFCYYEDTDTSWRLRLRGRTVVSVPDARVVHRHGASSRPGSRLFHRWNERNRLYMLARCAPAGVALRAYARFAALTAVLPIRRLLGRKVPAAWNFRTGLRLQVLAEVLVRAAPLVRERRAIAAIATVDRTTVWRIRGVNRS
;
A
#
# COMPACT_ATOMS: atom_id res chain seq x y z
N MET A 1 33.81 -11.49 10.50
CA MET A 1 33.91 -11.45 9.04
C MET A 1 32.59 -10.99 8.46
N THR A 2 32.47 -9.70 8.17
CA THR A 2 31.25 -9.00 7.70
C THR A 2 31.48 -8.58 6.25
N THR A 3 31.37 -9.52 5.30
CA THR A 3 31.67 -9.24 3.88
C THR A 3 30.51 -9.46 2.93
N GLY A 4 29.27 -9.59 3.42
CA GLY A 4 28.10 -9.78 2.55
C GLY A 4 27.19 -8.54 2.35
N ASN A 5 27.44 -7.44 3.06
CA ASN A 5 26.48 -6.35 3.17
C ASN A 5 26.76 -5.13 2.27
N ASP A 6 27.91 -5.07 1.63
CA ASP A 6 28.35 -3.89 0.86
C ASP A 6 27.80 -3.85 -0.58
N THR A 7 27.26 -4.96 -1.07
CA THR A 7 26.70 -5.08 -2.44
C THR A 7 25.17 -5.08 -2.49
N ALA A 8 24.50 -4.99 -1.33
CA ALA A 8 23.03 -5.02 -1.25
C ALA A 8 22.43 -3.72 -1.80
N ARG A 9 21.71 -3.80 -2.92
CA ARG A 9 21.00 -2.67 -3.53
C ARG A 9 19.61 -2.45 -2.90
N THR A 10 19.07 -3.46 -2.21
CA THR A 10 17.71 -3.44 -1.68
C THR A 10 17.68 -3.64 -0.18
N THR A 11 16.82 -2.86 0.51
CA THR A 11 16.33 -3.16 1.86
C THR A 11 14.90 -3.69 1.76
N VAL A 12 14.69 -4.94 2.17
CA VAL A 12 13.36 -5.53 2.31
C VAL A 12 12.77 -5.07 3.64
N VAL A 13 11.70 -4.30 3.59
CA VAL A 13 10.98 -3.80 4.76
C VAL A 13 9.75 -4.67 4.97
N VAL A 14 9.72 -5.40 6.09
CA VAL A 14 8.59 -6.21 6.53
C VAL A 14 7.94 -5.52 7.72
N VAL A 15 6.66 -5.18 7.62
CA VAL A 15 5.90 -4.60 8.74
C VAL A 15 5.04 -5.69 9.35
N THR A 16 5.22 -5.95 10.65
CA THR A 16 4.48 -6.99 11.37
C THR A 16 3.76 -6.44 12.60
N TRP A 17 2.56 -6.95 12.86
CA TRP A 17 1.81 -6.74 14.08
C TRP A 17 1.07 -8.01 14.46
N ARG A 18 1.46 -8.62 15.59
CA ARG A 18 0.94 -9.94 16.01
C ARG A 18 1.15 -11.00 14.93
N GLY A 19 2.35 -10.99 14.33
CA GLY A 19 2.71 -11.85 13.19
C GLY A 19 3.25 -13.22 13.59
N ARG A 20 3.06 -13.67 14.82
CA ARG A 20 3.62 -14.92 15.35
C ARG A 20 3.44 -16.14 14.44
N GLU A 21 2.30 -16.22 13.75
CA GLU A 21 1.96 -17.37 12.91
C GLU A 21 2.54 -17.27 11.49
N HIS A 22 3.05 -16.10 11.08
CA HIS A 22 3.39 -15.82 9.69
C HIS A 22 4.83 -15.36 9.48
N VAL A 23 5.35 -14.52 10.37
CA VAL A 23 6.60 -13.78 10.19
C VAL A 23 7.81 -14.66 9.94
N THR A 24 7.89 -15.84 10.57
CA THR A 24 9.01 -16.78 10.39
C THR A 24 9.07 -17.26 8.92
N ALA A 25 7.96 -17.73 8.35
CA ALA A 25 7.94 -18.22 6.98
C ALA A 25 8.23 -17.11 5.96
N CYS A 26 7.79 -15.88 6.24
CA CYS A 26 8.13 -14.71 5.44
C CYS A 26 9.63 -14.45 5.47
N LEU A 27 10.23 -14.40 6.67
CA LEU A 27 11.66 -14.12 6.82
C LEU A 27 12.56 -15.24 6.27
N ASP A 28 12.16 -16.51 6.37
CA ASP A 28 12.84 -17.63 5.74
C ASP A 28 12.88 -17.45 4.22
N ALA A 29 11.75 -17.08 3.61
CA ALA A 29 11.67 -16.84 2.17
C ALA A 29 12.45 -15.59 1.73
N VAL A 30 12.49 -14.54 2.56
CA VAL A 30 13.33 -13.37 2.31
C VAL A 30 14.82 -13.76 2.41
N ALA A 31 15.22 -14.50 3.43
CA ALA A 31 16.60 -14.95 3.60
C ALA A 31 17.09 -15.85 2.45
N ALA A 32 16.17 -16.54 1.77
CA ALA A 32 16.46 -17.42 0.63
C ALA A 32 16.54 -16.67 -0.73
N GLN A 33 16.42 -15.33 -0.76
CA GLN A 33 16.50 -14.57 -2.01
C GLN A 33 17.88 -14.66 -2.64
N THR A 34 17.92 -14.79 -3.98
CA THR A 34 19.17 -14.94 -4.76
C THR A 34 19.98 -13.65 -4.87
N ARG A 35 19.35 -12.49 -4.70
CA ARG A 35 20.02 -11.16 -4.68
C ARG A 35 20.45 -10.79 -3.27
N ALA A 36 21.62 -10.19 -3.12
CA ALA A 36 22.08 -9.62 -1.86
C ALA A 36 21.15 -8.48 -1.43
N HIS A 37 20.69 -8.53 -0.18
CA HIS A 37 19.73 -7.58 0.38
C HIS A 37 19.92 -7.39 1.87
N ARG A 38 19.28 -6.36 2.43
CA ARG A 38 19.15 -6.11 3.86
C ARG A 38 17.72 -6.40 4.30
N ILE A 39 17.55 -6.88 5.53
CA ILE A 39 16.23 -7.16 6.09
C ILE A 39 15.98 -6.19 7.24
N LEU A 40 14.93 -5.38 7.11
CA LEU A 40 14.44 -4.47 8.13
C LEU A 40 13.01 -4.86 8.51
N VAL A 41 12.80 -5.34 9.72
CA VAL A 41 11.48 -5.66 10.25
C VAL A 41 11.00 -4.52 11.15
N VAL A 42 9.82 -4.00 10.87
CA VAL A 42 9.14 -3.08 11.77
C VAL A 42 8.14 -3.86 12.62
N ASP A 43 8.47 -4.06 13.90
CA ASP A 43 7.54 -4.62 14.87
C ASP A 43 6.63 -3.51 15.42
N ASN A 44 5.39 -3.53 14.98
CA ASN A 44 4.35 -2.55 15.28
C ASN A 44 3.76 -2.73 16.70
N ALA A 45 4.63 -2.87 17.73
CA ALA A 45 4.25 -3.11 19.12
C ALA A 45 3.48 -4.44 19.31
N SER A 46 3.97 -5.53 18.72
CA SER A 46 3.38 -6.87 18.92
C SER A 46 3.48 -7.34 20.37
N ASP A 47 2.42 -8.01 20.86
CA ASP A 47 2.27 -8.50 22.23
C ASP A 47 1.97 -10.02 22.30
N ASP A 48 2.19 -10.75 21.19
CA ASP A 48 1.86 -12.17 21.01
C ASP A 48 3.08 -13.11 20.99
N GLY A 49 4.27 -12.59 21.29
CA GLY A 49 5.53 -13.33 21.21
C GLY A 49 6.30 -13.13 19.89
N THR A 50 5.80 -12.35 18.95
CA THR A 50 6.49 -12.02 17.67
C THR A 50 7.90 -11.50 17.91
N ALA A 51 8.12 -10.61 18.91
CA ALA A 51 9.44 -10.05 19.22
C ALA A 51 10.49 -11.13 19.57
N ALA A 52 10.10 -12.18 20.28
CA ALA A 52 10.99 -13.29 20.62
C ALA A 52 11.38 -14.11 19.38
N LEU A 53 10.42 -14.35 18.46
CA LEU A 53 10.69 -15.02 17.17
C LEU A 53 11.66 -14.21 16.32
N LEU A 54 11.47 -12.89 16.22
CA LEU A 54 12.37 -12.01 15.47
C LEU A 54 13.79 -12.02 16.02
N ALA A 55 13.95 -11.98 17.35
CA ALA A 55 15.25 -12.00 18.01
C ALA A 55 15.99 -13.34 17.82
N ALA A 56 15.25 -14.46 17.75
CA ALA A 56 15.78 -15.80 17.57
C ALA A 56 15.98 -16.20 16.10
N HIS A 57 15.51 -15.39 15.13
CA HIS A 57 15.50 -15.79 13.72
C HIS A 57 16.92 -15.90 13.14
N PRO A 58 17.25 -17.01 12.42
CA PRO A 58 18.61 -17.23 11.87
C PRO A 58 19.10 -16.13 10.92
N ALA A 59 18.21 -15.49 10.18
CA ALA A 59 18.55 -14.39 9.27
C ALA A 59 18.96 -13.09 9.99
N ARG A 60 18.79 -13.01 11.33
CA ARG A 60 19.14 -11.84 12.17
C ARG A 60 18.69 -10.51 11.56
N PRO A 61 17.39 -10.31 11.28
CA PRO A 61 16.90 -9.07 10.69
C PRO A 61 17.20 -7.89 11.61
N HIS A 62 17.43 -6.72 11.05
CA HIS A 62 17.39 -5.49 11.83
C HIS A 62 15.93 -5.22 12.25
N VAL A 63 15.67 -5.06 13.54
CA VAL A 63 14.32 -4.88 14.07
C VAL A 63 14.15 -3.46 14.60
N LEU A 64 13.20 -2.73 14.02
CA LEU A 64 12.70 -1.45 14.52
C LEU A 64 11.39 -1.69 15.27
N ARG A 65 11.42 -1.67 16.60
CA ARG A 65 10.21 -1.80 17.40
C ARG A 65 9.57 -0.43 17.64
N LEU A 66 8.29 -0.30 17.28
CA LEU A 66 7.51 0.91 17.54
C LEU A 66 6.85 0.86 18.93
N PRO A 67 6.60 2.03 19.57
CA PRO A 67 5.96 2.10 20.88
C PRO A 67 4.46 1.77 20.84
N ALA A 68 3.83 1.88 19.67
CA ALA A 68 2.41 1.58 19.45
C ALA A 68 2.18 1.15 17.99
N ASN A 69 1.08 0.44 17.75
CA ASN A 69 0.70 0.05 16.40
C ASN A 69 0.32 1.27 15.55
N ALA A 70 1.19 1.64 14.63
CA ALA A 70 1.01 2.74 13.67
C ALA A 70 0.34 2.29 12.35
N GLY A 71 -0.04 1.02 12.23
CA GLY A 71 -0.53 0.41 11.00
C GLY A 71 0.57 0.14 9.97
N TYR A 72 0.19 -0.45 8.85
CA TYR A 72 1.13 -0.79 7.78
C TYR A 72 1.82 0.45 7.21
N ALA A 73 1.03 1.48 6.87
CA ALA A 73 1.55 2.74 6.34
C ALA A 73 2.49 3.46 7.32
N GLY A 74 2.15 3.47 8.61
CA GLY A 74 2.98 4.07 9.65
C GLY A 74 4.26 3.28 9.89
N GLY A 75 4.21 1.95 9.85
CA GLY A 75 5.38 1.08 9.94
C GLY A 75 6.35 1.31 8.78
N LEU A 76 5.87 1.32 7.54
CA LEU A 76 6.69 1.65 6.37
C LEU A 76 7.32 3.05 6.48
N ALA A 77 6.53 4.06 6.88
CA ALA A 77 7.05 5.42 7.04
C ALA A 77 8.14 5.50 8.11
N ALA A 78 8.01 4.76 9.21
CA ALA A 78 9.01 4.70 10.27
C ALA A 78 10.31 3.99 9.84
N ALA A 79 10.23 3.05 8.89
CA ALA A 79 11.39 2.36 8.34
C ALA A 79 12.27 3.25 7.45
N LEU A 80 11.67 4.16 6.67
CA LEU A 80 12.36 4.91 5.61
C LEU A 80 13.63 5.64 6.05
N PRO A 81 13.73 6.30 7.22
CA PRO A 81 14.96 6.94 7.65
C PRO A 81 16.16 5.99 7.80
N GLY A 82 15.89 4.70 8.04
CA GLY A 82 16.92 3.65 8.15
C GLY A 82 17.28 2.98 6.81
N VAL A 83 16.59 3.29 5.72
CA VAL A 83 16.83 2.72 4.40
C VAL A 83 17.80 3.58 3.62
N THR A 84 19.01 3.06 3.39
CA THR A 84 20.06 3.77 2.64
C THR A 84 20.38 3.11 1.29
N THR A 85 19.69 2.02 0.96
CA THR A 85 19.86 1.27 -0.28
C THR A 85 19.13 1.94 -1.44
N GLU A 86 19.53 1.60 -2.67
CA GLU A 86 18.93 2.11 -3.90
C GLU A 86 17.43 1.84 -3.99
N PHE A 87 17.04 0.65 -3.53
CA PHE A 87 15.66 0.20 -3.54
C PHE A 87 15.12 -0.07 -2.13
N THR A 88 13.83 0.17 -1.96
CA THR A 88 13.03 -0.24 -0.80
C THR A 88 12.00 -1.26 -1.26
N ALA A 89 12.10 -2.50 -0.82
CA ALA A 89 11.07 -3.50 -1.06
C ALA A 89 10.03 -3.47 0.06
N TRP A 90 8.76 -3.40 -0.30
CA TRP A 90 7.63 -3.52 0.63
C TRP A 90 7.14 -4.95 0.60
N LEU A 91 6.99 -5.55 1.77
CA LEU A 91 6.54 -6.93 1.89
C LEU A 91 5.66 -7.12 3.12
N ASN A 92 4.50 -7.72 2.94
CA ASN A 92 3.65 -8.12 4.06
C ASN A 92 4.25 -9.31 4.81
N ASP A 93 4.05 -9.38 6.12
CA ASP A 93 4.55 -10.46 6.99
C ASP A 93 3.83 -11.81 6.78
N ASP A 94 2.67 -11.81 6.10
CA ASP A 94 1.89 -13.00 5.74
C ASP A 94 2.11 -13.45 4.27
N THR A 95 3.26 -13.08 3.70
CA THR A 95 3.65 -13.43 2.32
C THR A 95 4.88 -14.30 2.28
N VAL A 96 4.99 -15.11 1.21
CA VAL A 96 6.13 -15.99 0.95
C VAL A 96 6.60 -15.75 -0.49
N PRO A 97 7.61 -14.89 -0.71
CA PRO A 97 8.18 -14.64 -2.04
C PRO A 97 8.98 -15.86 -2.54
N ARG A 98 8.97 -16.10 -3.86
CA ARG A 98 9.88 -17.05 -4.50
C ARG A 98 11.32 -16.53 -4.43
N ALA A 99 12.31 -17.44 -4.51
CA ALA A 99 13.71 -17.12 -4.32
C ALA A 99 14.28 -16.11 -5.35
N ASP A 100 13.68 -15.99 -6.51
CA ASP A 100 14.03 -15.07 -7.60
C ASP A 100 13.22 -13.75 -7.59
N TRP A 101 12.27 -13.58 -6.66
CA TRP A 101 11.38 -12.44 -6.60
C TRP A 101 12.10 -11.09 -6.61
N LEU A 102 13.12 -10.96 -5.77
CA LEU A 102 13.87 -9.71 -5.67
C LEU A 102 14.73 -9.44 -6.91
N ALA A 103 15.35 -10.48 -7.47
CA ALA A 103 16.12 -10.37 -8.69
C ALA A 103 15.27 -9.87 -9.86
N LEU A 104 14.08 -10.47 -10.06
CA LEU A 104 13.17 -10.10 -11.14
C LEU A 104 12.66 -8.66 -11.01
N LEU A 105 12.41 -8.18 -9.79
CA LEU A 105 11.97 -6.80 -9.56
C LEU A 105 13.10 -5.79 -9.79
N GLU A 106 14.34 -6.09 -9.36
CA GLU A 106 15.50 -5.24 -9.61
C GLU A 106 15.79 -5.15 -11.10
N ASP A 107 15.84 -6.29 -11.79
CA ASP A 107 16.11 -6.36 -13.23
C ASP A 107 15.03 -5.60 -14.04
N ALA A 108 13.76 -5.68 -13.63
CA ALA A 108 12.69 -4.91 -14.26
C ALA A 108 12.86 -3.40 -14.09
N LEU A 109 13.29 -2.94 -12.91
CA LEU A 109 13.55 -1.52 -12.70
C LEU A 109 14.82 -1.06 -13.43
N ASP A 110 15.84 -1.91 -13.55
CA ASP A 110 17.05 -1.60 -14.32
C ASP A 110 16.74 -1.47 -15.83
N ALA A 111 15.86 -2.34 -16.36
CA ALA A 111 15.41 -2.29 -17.74
C ALA A 111 14.54 -1.06 -18.04
N GLU A 112 13.86 -0.51 -17.03
CA GLU A 112 12.91 0.61 -17.18
C GLU A 112 13.30 1.80 -16.27
N PRO A 113 14.32 2.62 -16.64
CA PRO A 113 14.76 3.75 -15.82
C PRO A 113 13.66 4.80 -15.54
N GLY A 114 12.61 4.85 -16.38
CA GLY A 114 11.42 5.69 -16.20
C GLY A 114 10.49 5.19 -15.08
N ALA A 115 10.58 3.91 -14.71
CA ALA A 115 9.78 3.33 -13.65
C ALA A 115 10.40 3.62 -12.26
N ALA A 116 9.56 4.08 -11.34
CA ALA A 116 9.93 4.27 -9.93
C ALA A 116 9.57 3.06 -9.06
N ALA A 117 8.68 2.20 -9.52
CA ALA A 117 8.28 1.03 -8.77
C ALA A 117 7.96 -0.17 -9.67
N ALA A 118 8.18 -1.37 -9.15
CA ALA A 118 7.82 -2.65 -9.73
C ALA A 118 6.85 -3.39 -8.80
N SER A 119 5.71 -3.84 -9.33
CA SER A 119 4.70 -4.61 -8.61
C SER A 119 4.89 -6.10 -8.90
N ALA A 120 5.02 -6.90 -7.85
CA ALA A 120 5.06 -8.35 -7.97
C ALA A 120 3.66 -8.92 -8.24
N ARG A 121 3.62 -10.18 -8.65
CA ARG A 121 2.40 -10.99 -8.69
C ARG A 121 2.11 -11.56 -7.31
N LEU A 122 1.05 -11.10 -6.68
CA LEU A 122 0.47 -11.79 -5.53
C LEU A 122 -0.44 -12.92 -6.01
N GLU A 123 -0.30 -14.09 -5.40
CA GLU A 123 -1.10 -15.27 -5.72
C GLU A 123 -1.54 -16.01 -4.47
N THR A 124 -2.62 -16.78 -4.58
CA THR A 124 -3.04 -17.73 -3.54
C THR A 124 -2.08 -18.92 -3.49
N ALA A 125 -2.16 -19.74 -2.43
CA ALA A 125 -1.42 -20.99 -2.35
C ALA A 125 -1.76 -21.99 -3.50
N ALA A 126 -2.93 -21.83 -4.14
CA ALA A 126 -3.33 -22.58 -5.32
C ALA A 126 -2.78 -22.00 -6.64
N GLY A 127 -2.05 -20.88 -6.59
CA GLY A 127 -1.47 -20.21 -7.76
C GLY A 127 -2.42 -19.26 -8.50
N GLU A 128 -3.61 -18.99 -7.95
CA GLU A 128 -4.53 -18.02 -8.53
C GLU A 128 -4.03 -16.61 -8.30
N THR A 129 -4.00 -15.78 -9.35
CA THR A 129 -3.55 -14.39 -9.25
C THR A 129 -4.52 -13.56 -8.42
N ILE A 130 -4.02 -12.92 -7.37
CA ILE A 130 -4.73 -11.97 -6.53
C ILE A 130 -4.55 -10.56 -7.07
N SER A 131 -3.29 -10.18 -7.38
CA SER A 131 -2.94 -8.85 -7.86
C SER A 131 -1.65 -8.89 -8.66
N LEU A 132 -1.61 -8.13 -9.76
CA LEU A 132 -0.42 -7.76 -10.51
C LEU A 132 -0.06 -6.27 -10.32
N GLY A 133 -0.85 -5.57 -9.54
CA GLY A 133 -0.80 -4.15 -9.27
C GLY A 133 -2.20 -3.59 -9.11
N VAL A 134 -2.31 -2.29 -8.93
CA VAL A 134 -3.59 -1.63 -8.68
C VAL A 134 -3.99 -0.70 -9.82
N GLY A 135 -5.30 -0.63 -10.04
CA GLY A 135 -5.96 0.36 -10.88
C GLY A 135 -6.94 1.21 -10.08
N LEU A 136 -7.48 2.26 -10.70
CA LEU A 136 -8.51 3.11 -10.10
C LEU A 136 -9.79 3.06 -10.92
N THR A 137 -10.92 2.87 -10.25
CA THR A 137 -12.25 3.00 -10.86
C THR A 137 -12.59 4.47 -11.15
N ALA A 138 -13.65 4.72 -11.91
CA ALA A 138 -14.15 6.07 -12.18
C ALA A 138 -14.54 6.87 -10.91
N ASP A 139 -14.83 6.17 -9.81
CA ASP A 139 -15.16 6.77 -8.51
C ASP A 139 -13.94 6.85 -7.56
N GLY A 140 -12.74 6.50 -8.07
CA GLY A 140 -11.50 6.54 -7.31
C GLY A 140 -11.35 5.43 -6.28
N HIS A 141 -12.07 4.31 -6.43
CA HIS A 141 -11.76 3.12 -5.66
C HIS A 141 -10.55 2.42 -6.25
N GLY A 142 -9.64 1.97 -5.39
CA GLY A 142 -8.58 1.04 -5.77
C GLY A 142 -9.17 -0.31 -6.14
N ALA A 143 -8.59 -0.95 -7.13
CA ALA A 143 -8.95 -2.30 -7.56
C ALA A 143 -7.68 -3.07 -7.90
N ASP A 144 -7.57 -4.29 -7.40
CA ASP A 144 -6.52 -5.21 -7.82
C ASP A 144 -6.73 -5.59 -9.29
N LEU A 145 -5.64 -5.57 -10.06
CA LEU A 145 -5.61 -5.99 -11.45
C LEU A 145 -5.00 -7.39 -11.53
N THR A 146 -5.70 -8.31 -12.17
CA THR A 146 -5.27 -9.71 -12.33
C THR A 146 -4.80 -10.04 -13.75
N GLY A 147 -5.01 -9.11 -14.70
CA GLY A 147 -4.53 -9.19 -16.08
C GLY A 147 -3.17 -8.52 -16.25
N THR A 148 -2.54 -8.76 -17.42
CA THR A 148 -1.21 -8.23 -17.78
C THR A 148 -1.24 -6.79 -18.31
N ASP A 149 -2.38 -6.10 -18.20
CA ASP A 149 -2.53 -4.73 -18.65
C ASP A 149 -1.67 -3.75 -17.82
N ALA A 150 -1.49 -2.56 -18.36
CA ALA A 150 -0.74 -1.51 -17.66
C ALA A 150 -1.38 -1.17 -16.32
N VAL A 151 -0.62 -1.32 -15.24
CA VAL A 151 -1.09 -1.01 -13.89
C VAL A 151 -1.01 0.50 -13.61
N PHE A 152 -1.93 1.02 -12.80
CA PHE A 152 -1.85 2.39 -12.30
C PHE A 152 -0.80 2.51 -11.20
N GLY A 153 -0.74 1.54 -10.32
CA GLY A 153 0.16 1.51 -9.17
C GLY A 153 0.57 0.09 -8.80
N PHE A 154 1.51 0.00 -7.91
CA PHE A 154 1.94 -1.28 -7.34
C PHE A 154 1.01 -1.74 -6.22
N CYS A 155 0.94 -3.04 -5.99
CA CYS A 155 0.29 -3.60 -4.81
C CYS A 155 1.26 -3.59 -3.62
N GLY A 156 0.87 -2.92 -2.52
CA GLY A 156 1.71 -2.73 -1.34
C GLY A 156 2.09 -4.00 -0.58
N GLY A 157 1.44 -5.13 -0.89
CA GLY A 157 1.76 -6.43 -0.28
C GLY A 157 3.08 -7.03 -0.72
N ALA A 158 3.55 -6.71 -1.95
CA ALA A 158 4.86 -7.12 -2.47
C ALA A 158 5.27 -6.22 -3.64
N ALA A 159 6.20 -5.30 -3.42
CA ALA A 159 6.65 -4.36 -4.43
C ALA A 159 8.08 -3.88 -4.17
N LEU A 160 8.75 -3.41 -5.21
CA LEU A 160 10.04 -2.74 -5.12
C LEU A 160 9.89 -1.29 -5.58
N VAL A 161 10.45 -0.34 -4.82
CA VAL A 161 10.36 1.09 -5.11
C VAL A 161 11.76 1.70 -5.07
N ARG A 162 12.10 2.56 -6.03
CA ARG A 162 13.34 3.36 -5.95
C ARG A 162 13.26 4.28 -4.75
N THR A 163 14.18 4.12 -3.82
CA THR A 163 14.20 4.86 -2.54
C THR A 163 14.22 6.37 -2.75
N ALA A 164 15.01 6.84 -3.71
CA ALA A 164 15.12 8.26 -4.04
C ALA A 164 13.79 8.82 -4.60
N ASP A 165 13.10 8.08 -5.48
CA ASP A 165 11.80 8.50 -6.03
C ASP A 165 10.70 8.49 -4.95
N LEU A 166 10.71 7.49 -4.05
CA LEU A 166 9.81 7.42 -2.91
C LEU A 166 9.99 8.62 -1.98
N ALA A 167 11.24 8.94 -1.62
CA ALA A 167 11.56 10.11 -0.80
C ALA A 167 11.15 11.41 -1.48
N ALA A 168 11.48 11.58 -2.76
CA ALA A 168 11.14 12.75 -3.56
C ALA A 168 9.61 12.92 -3.76
N ALA A 169 8.83 11.82 -3.72
CA ALA A 169 7.37 11.87 -3.74
C ALA A 169 6.76 12.17 -2.35
N GLY A 170 7.56 12.36 -1.31
CA GLY A 170 7.12 12.67 0.05
C GLY A 170 6.89 11.44 0.94
N GLY A 171 7.55 10.32 0.63
CA GLY A 171 7.53 9.10 1.46
C GLY A 171 6.17 8.39 1.49
N VAL A 172 5.91 7.65 2.56
CA VAL A 172 4.68 6.88 2.77
C VAL A 172 3.67 7.71 3.57
N PRO A 173 2.37 7.70 3.24
CA PRO A 173 1.35 8.48 3.96
C PRO A 173 0.99 7.82 5.30
N ALA A 174 1.82 7.96 6.32
CA ALA A 174 1.69 7.30 7.64
C ALA A 174 0.29 7.43 8.26
N GLY A 175 -0.39 8.57 8.05
CA GLY A 175 -1.73 8.83 8.58
C GLY A 175 -2.85 7.96 7.99
N PHE A 176 -2.54 7.13 6.98
CA PHE A 176 -3.52 6.19 6.40
C PHE A 176 -3.73 4.97 7.29
N PHE A 177 -2.77 4.60 8.09
CA PHE A 177 -2.74 3.41 8.93
C PHE A 177 -2.68 2.12 8.10
N CYS A 178 -3.69 1.82 7.28
CA CYS A 178 -3.78 0.65 6.41
C CYS A 178 -4.72 0.93 5.23
N TYR A 179 -4.40 0.40 4.06
CA TYR A 179 -5.06 0.55 2.76
C TYR A 179 -4.86 1.92 2.10
N TYR A 180 -4.70 1.91 0.78
CA TYR A 180 -4.46 3.06 -0.08
C TYR A 180 -3.10 3.75 0.08
N GLU A 181 -2.22 3.31 0.97
CA GLU A 181 -0.85 3.85 1.07
C GLU A 181 -0.04 3.60 -0.20
N ASP A 182 -0.21 2.44 -0.81
CA ASP A 182 0.38 2.03 -2.09
C ASP A 182 -0.19 2.83 -3.27
N THR A 183 -1.50 2.92 -3.35
CA THR A 183 -2.22 3.64 -4.40
C THR A 183 -1.94 5.14 -4.34
N ASP A 184 -1.93 5.75 -3.13
CA ASP A 184 -1.56 7.15 -2.92
C ASP A 184 -0.09 7.41 -3.30
N THR A 185 0.81 6.52 -2.89
CA THR A 185 2.24 6.61 -3.23
C THR A 185 2.43 6.49 -4.74
N SER A 186 1.81 5.51 -5.38
CA SER A 186 1.84 5.34 -6.83
C SER A 186 1.32 6.57 -7.57
N TRP A 187 0.24 7.18 -7.07
CA TRP A 187 -0.30 8.40 -7.67
C TRP A 187 0.69 9.57 -7.60
N ARG A 188 1.36 9.74 -6.45
CA ARG A 188 2.38 10.78 -6.28
C ARG A 188 3.62 10.55 -7.16
N LEU A 189 4.04 9.30 -7.33
CA LEU A 189 5.10 8.95 -8.28
C LEU A 189 4.70 9.35 -9.71
N ARG A 190 3.46 9.04 -10.13
CA ARG A 190 2.95 9.42 -11.45
C ARG A 190 2.83 10.94 -11.63
N LEU A 191 2.44 11.68 -10.59
CA LEU A 191 2.43 13.14 -10.64
C LEU A 191 3.84 13.73 -10.81
N ARG A 192 4.89 12.96 -10.48
CA ARG A 192 6.30 13.30 -10.74
C ARG A 192 6.82 12.79 -12.09
N GLY A 193 5.94 12.29 -12.95
CA GLY A 193 6.30 11.78 -14.28
C GLY A 193 6.89 10.36 -14.27
N ARG A 194 6.84 9.66 -13.13
CA ARG A 194 7.36 8.29 -13.02
C ARG A 194 6.28 7.26 -13.36
N THR A 195 6.70 6.08 -13.81
CA THR A 195 5.82 4.96 -14.11
C THR A 195 5.92 3.86 -13.05
N VAL A 196 5.00 2.90 -13.14
CA VAL A 196 5.00 1.67 -12.36
C VAL A 196 4.89 0.51 -13.35
N VAL A 197 5.73 -0.49 -13.20
CA VAL A 197 5.72 -1.72 -14.01
C VAL A 197 5.17 -2.89 -13.23
N SER A 198 4.46 -3.79 -13.90
CA SER A 198 4.06 -5.08 -13.35
C SER A 198 5.08 -6.14 -13.76
N VAL A 199 5.45 -7.02 -12.83
CA VAL A 199 6.41 -8.11 -13.05
C VAL A 199 5.72 -9.44 -12.71
N PRO A 200 4.97 -10.04 -13.65
CA PRO A 200 4.15 -11.23 -13.40
C PRO A 200 4.94 -12.47 -12.95
N ASP A 201 6.23 -12.54 -13.33
CA ASP A 201 7.11 -13.65 -12.96
C ASP A 201 7.69 -13.52 -11.54
N ALA A 202 7.70 -12.31 -10.97
CA ALA A 202 8.07 -12.06 -9.57
C ALA A 202 6.92 -12.49 -8.65
N ARG A 203 6.86 -13.78 -8.31
CA ARG A 203 5.69 -14.41 -7.67
C ARG A 203 5.82 -14.45 -6.15
N VAL A 204 4.74 -14.13 -5.48
CA VAL A 204 4.64 -14.09 -4.01
C VAL A 204 3.33 -14.73 -3.57
N VAL A 205 3.41 -15.78 -2.78
CA VAL A 205 2.22 -16.40 -2.18
C VAL A 205 1.77 -15.56 -0.99
N HIS A 206 0.48 -15.16 -0.97
CA HIS A 206 -0.12 -14.36 0.09
C HIS A 206 -1.12 -15.19 0.90
N ARG A 207 -0.88 -15.30 2.19
CA ARG A 207 -1.79 -15.99 3.14
C ARG A 207 -2.84 -14.99 3.63
N HIS A 208 -3.88 -14.76 2.83
CA HIS A 208 -4.91 -13.76 3.14
C HIS A 208 -5.51 -13.86 4.52
N GLY A 209 -5.67 -12.71 5.20
CA GLY A 209 -6.56 -12.54 6.35
C GLY A 209 -5.91 -12.37 7.70
N ALA A 210 -4.56 -12.27 7.77
CA ALA A 210 -3.85 -12.15 9.04
C ALA A 210 -4.11 -10.82 9.77
N SER A 211 -4.05 -9.69 9.07
CA SER A 211 -4.05 -8.36 9.72
C SER A 211 -5.38 -7.63 9.67
N SER A 212 -6.26 -7.92 8.72
CA SER A 212 -7.57 -7.27 8.61
C SER A 212 -8.59 -8.20 7.98
N ARG A 213 -9.68 -8.46 8.70
CA ARG A 213 -10.78 -9.27 8.17
C ARG A 213 -11.52 -8.50 7.08
N PRO A 214 -11.44 -8.92 5.77
CA PRO A 214 -12.23 -8.31 4.71
C PRO A 214 -13.72 -8.23 5.11
N GLY A 215 -14.37 -7.10 4.78
CA GLY A 215 -15.76 -6.88 5.14
C GLY A 215 -16.01 -6.42 6.59
N SER A 216 -14.99 -6.37 7.46
CA SER A 216 -15.13 -5.87 8.82
C SER A 216 -15.44 -4.35 8.85
N ARG A 217 -15.90 -3.85 10.00
CA ARG A 217 -16.14 -2.42 10.22
C ARG A 217 -14.86 -1.59 9.99
N LEU A 218 -13.71 -2.06 10.50
CA LEU A 218 -12.43 -1.35 10.35
C LEU A 218 -11.97 -1.35 8.89
N PHE A 219 -12.09 -2.49 8.19
CA PHE A 219 -11.81 -2.60 6.76
C PHE A 219 -12.56 -1.51 5.97
N HIS A 220 -13.89 -1.43 6.11
CA HIS A 220 -14.70 -0.46 5.39
C HIS A 220 -14.41 1.00 5.82
N ARG A 221 -14.14 1.24 7.11
CA ARG A 221 -13.78 2.57 7.61
C ARG A 221 -12.50 3.08 6.97
N TRP A 222 -11.43 2.29 7.01
CA TRP A 222 -10.15 2.71 6.45
C TRP A 222 -10.21 2.85 4.93
N ASN A 223 -10.84 1.91 4.23
CA ASN A 223 -10.99 1.98 2.78
C ASN A 223 -11.73 3.26 2.34
N GLU A 224 -12.88 3.56 2.92
CA GLU A 224 -13.64 4.77 2.54
C GLU A 224 -12.93 6.06 2.95
N ARG A 225 -12.35 6.11 4.15
CA ARG A 225 -11.62 7.27 4.64
C ARG A 225 -10.39 7.55 3.77
N ASN A 226 -9.57 6.54 3.54
CA ASN A 226 -8.29 6.71 2.84
C ASN A 226 -8.50 6.99 1.35
N ARG A 227 -9.55 6.40 0.75
CA ARG A 227 -9.98 6.78 -0.60
C ARG A 227 -10.26 8.28 -0.69
N LEU A 228 -11.02 8.83 0.25
CA LEU A 228 -11.32 10.26 0.28
C LEU A 228 -10.05 11.10 0.53
N TYR A 229 -9.18 10.68 1.46
CA TYR A 229 -7.89 11.34 1.70
C TYR A 229 -7.03 11.35 0.44
N MET A 230 -6.84 10.21 -0.22
CA MET A 230 -6.08 10.10 -1.46
C MET A 230 -6.65 11.00 -2.57
N LEU A 231 -7.98 11.01 -2.76
CA LEU A 231 -8.64 11.87 -3.74
C LEU A 231 -8.43 13.36 -3.43
N ALA A 232 -8.53 13.77 -2.16
CA ALA A 232 -8.24 15.16 -1.76
C ALA A 232 -6.81 15.57 -2.07
N ARG A 233 -5.84 14.68 -1.81
CA ARG A 233 -4.42 14.91 -2.00
C ARG A 233 -4.00 14.91 -3.47
N CYS A 234 -4.45 13.92 -4.23
CA CYS A 234 -3.88 13.59 -5.54
C CYS A 234 -4.78 13.87 -6.74
N ALA A 235 -6.12 13.75 -6.59
CA ALA A 235 -7.03 13.85 -7.73
C ALA A 235 -7.23 15.29 -8.25
N PRO A 236 -7.71 15.46 -9.51
CA PRO A 236 -8.28 16.73 -9.95
C PRO A 236 -9.37 17.22 -9.01
N ALA A 237 -9.45 18.53 -8.75
CA ALA A 237 -10.37 19.09 -7.76
C ALA A 237 -11.83 18.68 -8.01
N GLY A 238 -12.28 18.72 -9.26
CA GLY A 238 -13.64 18.32 -9.63
C GLY A 238 -13.93 16.83 -9.36
N VAL A 239 -12.93 15.95 -9.47
CA VAL A 239 -13.06 14.52 -9.13
C VAL A 239 -13.20 14.35 -7.61
N ALA A 240 -12.33 14.99 -6.85
CA ALA A 240 -12.38 14.96 -5.39
C ALA A 240 -13.72 15.51 -4.88
N LEU A 241 -14.15 16.70 -5.31
CA LEU A 241 -15.42 17.31 -4.91
C LEU A 241 -16.62 16.42 -5.21
N ARG A 242 -16.69 15.83 -6.43
CA ARG A 242 -17.75 14.89 -6.78
C ARG A 242 -17.77 13.67 -5.87
N ALA A 243 -16.62 13.09 -5.55
CA ALA A 243 -16.53 11.94 -4.67
C ALA A 243 -17.04 12.28 -3.25
N TYR A 244 -16.65 13.44 -2.70
CA TYR A 244 -17.14 13.92 -1.42
C TYR A 244 -18.65 14.19 -1.43
N ALA A 245 -19.16 14.88 -2.44
CA ALA A 245 -20.58 15.17 -2.59
C ALA A 245 -21.40 13.87 -2.68
N ARG A 246 -20.97 12.90 -3.49
CA ARG A 246 -21.63 11.59 -3.60
C ARG A 246 -21.58 10.81 -2.27
N PHE A 247 -20.44 10.86 -1.57
CA PHE A 247 -20.32 10.21 -0.26
C PHE A 247 -21.28 10.84 0.75
N ALA A 248 -21.34 12.17 0.84
CA ALA A 248 -22.24 12.89 1.73
C ALA A 248 -23.72 12.67 1.37
N ALA A 249 -24.07 12.77 0.08
CA ALA A 249 -25.44 12.54 -0.40
C ALA A 249 -25.93 11.12 -0.07
N LEU A 250 -25.10 10.10 -0.33
CA LEU A 250 -25.45 8.72 0.03
C LEU A 250 -25.61 8.57 1.56
N THR A 251 -24.76 9.24 2.35
CA THR A 251 -24.86 9.21 3.81
C THR A 251 -26.21 9.77 4.29
N ALA A 252 -26.69 10.87 3.70
CA ALA A 252 -27.99 11.48 4.02
C ALA A 252 -29.19 10.64 3.54
N VAL A 253 -29.06 9.98 2.39
CA VAL A 253 -30.16 9.19 1.79
C VAL A 253 -30.35 7.83 2.45
N LEU A 254 -29.31 7.22 3.01
CA LEU A 254 -29.40 5.87 3.59
C LEU A 254 -30.44 5.73 4.72
N PRO A 255 -30.56 6.63 5.73
CA PRO A 255 -31.60 6.54 6.75
C PRO A 255 -33.01 6.67 6.15
N ILE A 256 -33.19 7.56 5.18
CA ILE A 256 -34.48 7.75 4.49
C ILE A 256 -34.88 6.47 3.75
N ARG A 257 -33.94 5.84 3.01
CA ARG A 257 -34.21 4.57 2.33
C ARG A 257 -34.65 3.46 3.29
N ARG A 258 -34.01 3.39 4.47
CA ARG A 258 -34.39 2.42 5.52
C ARG A 258 -35.79 2.71 6.07
N LEU A 259 -36.10 3.98 6.35
CA LEU A 259 -37.41 4.39 6.84
C LEU A 259 -38.53 4.03 5.84
N LEU A 260 -38.23 4.15 4.54
CA LEU A 260 -39.14 3.80 3.45
C LEU A 260 -39.16 2.28 3.11
N GLY A 261 -38.57 1.43 3.94
CA GLY A 261 -38.53 -0.02 3.70
C GLY A 261 -37.71 -0.45 2.47
N ARG A 262 -36.92 0.46 1.86
CA ARG A 262 -36.11 0.14 0.67
C ARG A 262 -34.89 -0.70 1.05
N LYS A 263 -34.54 -1.69 0.23
CA LYS A 263 -33.36 -2.53 0.43
C LYS A 263 -32.08 -1.68 0.47
N VAL A 264 -31.28 -1.88 1.51
CA VAL A 264 -29.94 -1.30 1.68
C VAL A 264 -28.97 -2.46 1.92
N PRO A 265 -27.82 -2.51 1.22
CA PRO A 265 -26.83 -3.56 1.44
C PRO A 265 -26.42 -3.67 2.91
N ALA A 266 -26.17 -4.89 3.38
CA ALA A 266 -25.82 -5.16 4.78
C ALA A 266 -24.40 -4.74 5.16
N ALA A 267 -23.52 -4.51 4.16
CA ALA A 267 -22.13 -4.18 4.37
C ALA A 267 -21.93 -2.88 5.19
N TRP A 268 -20.84 -2.83 5.94
CA TRP A 268 -20.56 -1.73 6.87
C TRP A 268 -20.46 -0.35 6.21
N ASN A 269 -19.96 -0.27 4.98
CA ASN A 269 -19.87 1.00 4.21
C ASN A 269 -21.25 1.59 3.86
N PHE A 270 -22.36 0.86 4.07
CA PHE A 270 -23.72 1.37 3.99
C PHE A 270 -24.34 1.69 5.36
N ARG A 271 -23.61 1.53 6.47
CA ARG A 271 -24.07 1.95 7.80
C ARG A 271 -23.86 3.44 7.99
N THR A 272 -24.94 4.18 8.25
CA THR A 272 -24.93 5.66 8.41
C THR A 272 -23.91 6.10 9.46
N GLY A 273 -23.84 5.43 10.63
CA GLY A 273 -22.90 5.79 11.69
C GLY A 273 -21.43 5.68 11.26
N LEU A 274 -21.04 4.63 10.50
CA LEU A 274 -19.68 4.52 9.97
C LEU A 274 -19.38 5.66 9.00
N ARG A 275 -20.32 5.98 8.12
CA ARG A 275 -20.15 7.04 7.12
C ARG A 275 -20.03 8.44 7.75
N LEU A 276 -20.83 8.71 8.79
CA LEU A 276 -20.71 9.95 9.58
C LEU A 276 -19.36 10.03 10.28
N GLN A 277 -18.85 8.91 10.82
CA GLN A 277 -17.52 8.84 11.40
C GLN A 277 -16.45 9.18 10.34
N VAL A 278 -16.52 8.61 9.13
CA VAL A 278 -15.60 8.92 8.04
C VAL A 278 -15.66 10.40 7.65
N LEU A 279 -16.85 11.01 7.54
CA LEU A 279 -16.99 12.44 7.27
C LEU A 279 -16.36 13.31 8.37
N ALA A 280 -16.56 12.95 9.63
CA ALA A 280 -15.96 13.66 10.76
C ALA A 280 -14.42 13.59 10.70
N GLU A 281 -13.85 12.41 10.43
CA GLU A 281 -12.40 12.23 10.27
C GLU A 281 -11.83 13.05 9.09
N VAL A 282 -12.57 13.14 7.99
CA VAL A 282 -12.20 13.97 6.84
C VAL A 282 -12.20 15.46 7.22
N LEU A 283 -13.22 15.92 7.94
CA LEU A 283 -13.32 17.31 8.40
C LEU A 283 -12.17 17.67 9.36
N VAL A 284 -11.90 16.82 10.33
CA VAL A 284 -10.77 17.01 11.27
C VAL A 284 -9.43 17.10 10.51
N ARG A 285 -9.27 16.35 9.44
CA ARG A 285 -8.05 16.34 8.63
C ARG A 285 -8.04 17.34 7.46
N ALA A 286 -9.06 18.16 7.30
CA ALA A 286 -9.19 19.05 6.13
C ALA A 286 -7.97 19.96 5.95
N ALA A 287 -7.52 20.64 7.00
CA ALA A 287 -6.36 21.52 6.91
C ALA A 287 -5.03 20.79 6.58
N PRO A 288 -4.68 19.66 7.26
CA PRO A 288 -3.59 18.81 6.82
C PRO A 288 -3.69 18.36 5.35
N LEU A 289 -4.85 17.89 4.90
CA LEU A 289 -5.05 17.42 3.52
C LEU A 289 -4.81 18.54 2.48
N VAL A 290 -5.23 19.78 2.79
CA VAL A 290 -4.95 20.92 1.92
C VAL A 290 -3.45 21.24 1.88
N ARG A 291 -2.75 21.18 3.00
CA ARG A 291 -1.28 21.36 3.04
C ARG A 291 -0.56 20.30 2.25
N GLU A 292 -0.92 19.02 2.45
CA GLU A 292 -0.38 17.87 1.72
C GLU A 292 -0.64 18.00 0.22
N ARG A 293 -1.86 18.41 -0.20
CA ARG A 293 -2.19 18.68 -1.59
C ARG A 293 -1.30 19.77 -2.22
N ARG A 294 -1.02 20.85 -1.47
CA ARG A 294 -0.14 21.93 -1.93
C ARG A 294 1.31 21.45 -2.04
N ALA A 295 1.80 20.68 -1.07
CA ALA A 295 3.13 20.10 -1.11
C ALA A 295 3.29 19.14 -2.32
N ILE A 296 2.31 18.28 -2.59
CA ILE A 296 2.29 17.42 -3.77
C ILE A 296 2.26 18.25 -5.06
N ALA A 297 1.50 19.33 -5.11
CA ALA A 297 1.46 20.21 -6.27
C ALA A 297 2.80 20.88 -6.57
N ALA A 298 3.55 21.25 -5.53
CA ALA A 298 4.85 21.89 -5.67
C ALA A 298 5.93 21.00 -6.28
N ILE A 299 5.79 19.69 -6.16
CA ILE A 299 6.76 18.71 -6.67
C ILE A 299 6.25 17.96 -7.92
N ALA A 300 5.01 18.20 -8.35
CA ALA A 300 4.40 17.54 -9.50
C ALA A 300 4.97 18.13 -10.81
N THR A 301 5.32 17.25 -11.74
CA THR A 301 5.75 17.60 -13.11
C THR A 301 4.69 17.25 -14.15
N VAL A 302 3.68 16.47 -13.76
CA VAL A 302 2.53 16.07 -14.60
C VAL A 302 1.25 16.55 -13.96
N ASP A 303 0.33 17.09 -14.75
CA ASP A 303 -0.95 17.56 -14.24
C ASP A 303 -1.85 16.42 -13.75
N ARG A 304 -2.71 16.73 -12.78
CA ARG A 304 -3.60 15.75 -12.14
C ARG A 304 -4.61 15.13 -13.08
N THR A 305 -5.02 15.85 -14.13
CA THR A 305 -6.01 15.38 -15.09
C THR A 305 -5.38 14.35 -16.02
N THR A 306 -4.14 14.57 -16.43
CA THR A 306 -3.37 13.61 -17.23
C THR A 306 -3.19 12.31 -16.46
N VAL A 307 -2.72 12.38 -15.19
CA VAL A 307 -2.58 11.17 -14.34
C VAL A 307 -3.94 10.48 -14.12
N TRP A 308 -5.02 11.26 -13.93
CA TRP A 308 -6.35 10.68 -13.75
C TRP A 308 -6.86 9.91 -14.98
N ARG A 309 -6.47 10.30 -16.19
CA ARG A 309 -6.87 9.63 -17.44
C ARG A 309 -6.26 8.23 -17.60
N ILE A 310 -5.06 8.00 -17.05
CA ILE A 310 -4.35 6.72 -17.15
C ILE A 310 -4.65 5.75 -15.99
N ARG A 311 -5.76 5.89 -15.31
CA ARG A 311 -6.13 5.13 -14.10
C ARG A 311 -6.34 3.62 -14.26
N GLY A 312 -6.32 3.08 -15.48
CA GLY A 312 -6.12 1.66 -15.75
C GLY A 312 -7.33 0.73 -15.58
N VAL A 313 -8.46 1.17 -15.03
CA VAL A 313 -9.68 0.33 -14.98
C VAL A 313 -10.72 0.89 -15.92
N ASN A 314 -10.75 0.38 -17.15
CA ASN A 314 -11.90 0.54 -18.03
C ASN A 314 -13.00 -0.41 -17.50
N ARG A 315 -14.14 0.14 -17.09
CA ARG A 315 -15.35 -0.66 -16.99
C ARG A 315 -15.77 -1.01 -18.41
N SER A 316 -15.57 -2.27 -18.81
CA SER A 316 -16.37 -2.89 -19.85
C SER A 316 -17.83 -2.96 -19.39
#